data_442afce9c0869b7d71586e5b0b19b242
#
_entry.id   442afce9c0869b7d71586e5b0b19b242
#
_cell.length_a   1.000
_cell.length_b   1.000
_cell.length_c   1.000
_cell.angle_alpha   90.00
_cell.angle_beta   90.00
_cell.angle_gamma   90.00
#
_symmetry.space_group_name_H-M   'P 1'
#
loop_
_entity.id
_entity.type
_entity.pdbx_description
1 polymer ?
#
loop_
_entity_poly.entity_id
_entity_poly.type
_entity_poly.pdbx_seq_one_letter_code
_entity_poly.pdbx_strand_id
1 'polypeptide(L)'
;MDGHTIDEAEIAAYAAQMRRADRAAGTRAKYLRDVRALRAWLAGRGLTQELLNDWRAELAGRYAAQTVNAMLAAANGFCSFMRWAVRVRYLKVQRAAFRDAARELTRTDYERLLRTAEGSGQRRLALAMECLCATGVRVSELRYFTVEAARRGRADVALKGKIRTILIPRKLAKKLLAYAKAEGIERGEVFRTRTGRGLSRRQLWYELKRLCRAAGVAPSRVFPHNFRHLFAQTFYRATRDIAKLADVLGHSSIETTRIYLISTGAEHQRQLERLCLVL
;
A
#
# COMPACT_ATOMS: atom_id res chain seq x y z
N MET A 1 16.04 0.20 -39.22
CA MET A 1 15.09 1.18 -38.67
C MET A 1 15.87 2.03 -37.66
N ASP A 2 15.90 3.34 -37.88
CA ASP A 2 16.60 4.23 -36.99
C ASP A 2 15.93 4.20 -35.60
N GLY A 3 16.70 3.93 -34.59
CA GLY A 3 16.20 3.87 -33.21
C GLY A 3 15.87 5.27 -32.68
N HIS A 4 14.89 5.36 -31.78
CA HIS A 4 14.47 6.62 -31.16
C HIS A 4 15.39 6.99 -29.99
N THR A 5 15.99 8.17 -30.02
CA THR A 5 16.79 8.68 -28.91
C THR A 5 15.89 9.20 -27.79
N ILE A 6 16.24 8.93 -26.53
CA ILE A 6 15.55 9.49 -25.36
C ILE A 6 16.40 10.59 -24.77
N ASP A 7 15.95 11.83 -24.84
CA ASP A 7 16.63 12.97 -24.25
C ASP A 7 15.90 13.51 -22.99
N GLU A 8 16.53 14.43 -22.28
CA GLU A 8 15.95 14.99 -21.04
C GLU A 8 14.82 15.99 -21.34
N ALA A 9 14.83 16.63 -22.54
CA ALA A 9 13.76 17.53 -22.95
C ALA A 9 12.44 16.77 -23.19
N GLU A 10 12.52 15.59 -23.82
CA GLU A 10 11.39 14.70 -24.02
C GLU A 10 10.84 14.15 -22.69
N ILE A 11 11.73 13.79 -21.76
CA ILE A 11 11.34 13.37 -20.39
C ILE A 11 10.64 14.53 -19.65
N ALA A 12 11.12 15.76 -19.80
CA ALA A 12 10.49 16.95 -19.22
C ALA A 12 9.12 17.25 -19.85
N ALA A 13 8.99 17.08 -21.17
CA ALA A 13 7.72 17.22 -21.88
C ALA A 13 6.70 16.16 -21.39
N TYR A 14 7.13 14.92 -21.23
CA TYR A 14 6.30 13.85 -20.67
C TYR A 14 5.87 14.16 -19.22
N ALA A 15 6.77 14.72 -18.40
CA ALA A 15 6.45 15.16 -17.05
C ALA A 15 5.38 16.25 -17.05
N ALA A 16 5.44 17.20 -18.00
CA ALA A 16 4.44 18.25 -18.17
C ALA A 16 3.09 17.66 -18.59
N GLN A 17 3.08 16.73 -19.56
CA GLN A 17 1.86 16.03 -20.00
C GLN A 17 1.21 15.27 -18.83
N MET A 18 1.97 14.52 -18.03
CA MET A 18 1.44 13.83 -16.86
C MET A 18 0.88 14.77 -15.80
N ARG A 19 1.39 16.02 -15.68
CA ARG A 19 0.80 17.06 -14.84
C ARG A 19 -0.55 17.52 -15.37
N ARG A 20 -0.64 17.81 -16.68
CA ARG A 20 -1.90 18.20 -17.34
C ARG A 20 -2.97 17.10 -17.22
N ALA A 21 -2.56 15.84 -17.28
CA ALA A 21 -3.45 14.67 -17.08
C ALA A 21 -3.75 14.37 -15.61
N ASP A 22 -3.47 15.29 -14.69
CA ASP A 22 -3.68 15.16 -13.23
C ASP A 22 -3.16 13.86 -12.62
N ARG A 23 -2.05 13.33 -13.14
CA ARG A 23 -1.42 12.15 -12.56
C ARG A 23 -0.81 12.48 -11.21
N ALA A 24 -1.09 11.65 -10.19
CA ALA A 24 -0.59 11.83 -8.84
C ALA A 24 0.95 11.99 -8.81
N ALA A 25 1.46 12.89 -7.95
CA ALA A 25 2.89 13.22 -7.86
C ALA A 25 3.78 11.98 -7.69
N GLY A 26 3.39 11.01 -6.85
CA GLY A 26 4.13 9.76 -6.68
C GLY A 26 4.16 8.88 -7.93
N THR A 27 3.09 8.87 -8.73
CA THR A 27 3.04 8.15 -10.02
C THR A 27 3.98 8.81 -11.01
N ARG A 28 3.94 10.15 -11.11
CA ARG A 28 4.85 10.91 -11.98
C ARG A 28 6.32 10.66 -11.64
N ALA A 29 6.68 10.80 -10.37
CA ALA A 29 8.06 10.57 -9.91
C ALA A 29 8.54 9.15 -10.24
N LYS A 30 7.68 8.14 -10.05
CA LYS A 30 8.00 6.76 -10.37
C LYS A 30 8.21 6.57 -11.88
N TYR A 31 7.29 7.04 -12.71
CA TYR A 31 7.37 6.87 -14.17
C TYR A 31 8.60 7.56 -14.73
N LEU A 32 8.89 8.79 -14.32
CA LEU A 32 10.08 9.50 -14.76
C LEU A 32 11.38 8.83 -14.34
N ARG A 33 11.44 8.28 -13.12
CA ARG A 33 12.58 7.49 -12.66
C ARG A 33 12.77 6.25 -13.55
N ASP A 34 11.70 5.54 -13.86
CA ASP A 34 11.74 4.29 -14.61
C ASP A 34 12.10 4.56 -16.10
N VAL A 35 11.64 5.68 -16.69
CA VAL A 35 12.04 6.13 -18.05
C VAL A 35 13.53 6.54 -18.07
N ARG A 36 14.02 7.24 -17.03
CA ARG A 36 15.45 7.55 -16.92
C ARG A 36 16.31 6.31 -16.76
N ALA A 37 15.81 5.27 -16.09
CA ALA A 37 16.49 3.98 -16.00
C ALA A 37 16.59 3.30 -17.38
N LEU A 38 15.56 3.36 -18.22
CA LEU A 38 15.61 2.90 -19.60
C LEU A 38 16.64 3.69 -20.42
N ARG A 39 16.62 5.02 -20.34
CA ARG A 39 17.60 5.89 -21.03
C ARG A 39 19.04 5.55 -20.61
N ALA A 40 19.29 5.40 -19.32
CA ALA A 40 20.62 5.04 -18.81
C ALA A 40 21.07 3.65 -19.34
N TRP A 41 20.18 2.69 -19.41
CA TRP A 41 20.45 1.36 -19.94
C TRP A 41 20.76 1.39 -21.45
N LEU A 42 20.08 2.23 -22.21
CA LEU A 42 20.34 2.42 -23.63
C LEU A 42 21.74 3.00 -23.90
N ALA A 43 22.31 3.74 -22.97
CA ALA A 43 23.68 4.32 -23.08
C ALA A 43 23.90 5.06 -24.40
N GLY A 44 22.95 5.87 -24.83
CA GLY A 44 23.01 6.64 -26.09
C GLY A 44 22.54 5.90 -27.34
N ARG A 45 22.25 4.60 -27.25
CA ARG A 45 21.66 3.84 -28.37
C ARG A 45 20.22 4.27 -28.62
N GLY A 46 19.81 4.31 -29.89
CA GLY A 46 18.41 4.55 -30.24
C GLY A 46 17.53 3.38 -29.82
N LEU A 47 16.38 3.67 -29.20
CA LEU A 47 15.41 2.66 -28.78
C LEU A 47 14.76 1.99 -29.98
N THR A 48 14.95 0.70 -30.13
CA THR A 48 14.27 -0.18 -31.09
C THR A 48 13.35 -1.16 -30.36
N GLN A 49 12.53 -1.89 -31.11
CA GLN A 49 11.67 -2.93 -30.53
C GLN A 49 12.51 -4.06 -29.89
N GLU A 50 13.63 -4.42 -30.52
CA GLU A 50 14.56 -5.44 -30.03
C GLU A 50 15.18 -5.00 -28.69
N LEU A 51 15.76 -3.79 -28.64
CA LEU A 51 16.35 -3.26 -27.40
C LEU A 51 15.35 -3.13 -26.26
N LEU A 52 14.09 -2.79 -26.56
CA LEU A 52 13.05 -2.74 -25.52
C LEU A 52 12.70 -4.15 -24.99
N ASN A 53 12.74 -5.18 -25.85
CA ASN A 53 12.57 -6.58 -25.44
C ASN A 53 13.78 -7.07 -24.62
N ASP A 54 15.00 -6.70 -25.00
CA ASP A 54 16.23 -7.04 -24.27
C ASP A 54 16.23 -6.42 -22.88
N TRP A 55 15.84 -5.14 -22.76
CA TRP A 55 15.67 -4.49 -21.47
C TRP A 55 14.66 -5.22 -20.57
N ARG A 56 13.53 -5.66 -21.14
CA ARG A 56 12.56 -6.49 -20.41
C ARG A 56 13.18 -7.80 -19.91
N ALA A 57 13.98 -8.47 -20.74
CA ALA A 57 14.63 -9.73 -20.38
C ALA A 57 15.62 -9.54 -19.25
N GLU A 58 16.46 -8.48 -19.31
CA GLU A 58 17.39 -8.14 -18.24
C GLU A 58 16.67 -7.79 -16.94
N LEU A 59 15.63 -6.97 -17.01
CA LEU A 59 14.83 -6.65 -15.83
C LEU A 59 14.21 -7.90 -15.18
N ALA A 60 13.74 -8.85 -16.00
CA ALA A 60 13.14 -10.10 -15.51
C ALA A 60 14.15 -10.98 -14.74
N GLY A 61 15.44 -10.92 -15.08
CA GLY A 61 16.50 -11.59 -14.35
C GLY A 61 16.87 -10.90 -13.02
N ARG A 62 16.53 -9.61 -12.84
CA ARG A 62 16.98 -8.80 -11.69
C ARG A 62 15.87 -8.47 -10.69
N TYR A 63 14.61 -8.41 -11.13
CA TYR A 63 13.49 -7.92 -10.32
C TYR A 63 12.30 -8.86 -10.36
N ALA A 64 11.46 -8.80 -9.32
CA ALA A 64 10.17 -9.48 -9.30
C ALA A 64 9.27 -9.00 -10.45
N ALA A 65 8.50 -9.90 -11.05
CA ALA A 65 7.67 -9.65 -12.24
C ALA A 65 6.72 -8.45 -12.10
N GLN A 66 6.18 -8.19 -10.91
CA GLN A 66 5.36 -7.01 -10.64
C GLN A 66 6.16 -5.69 -10.74
N THR A 67 7.42 -5.69 -10.30
CA THR A 67 8.33 -4.54 -10.41
C THR A 67 8.67 -4.30 -11.88
N VAL A 68 9.02 -5.37 -12.59
CA VAL A 68 9.28 -5.32 -14.05
C VAL A 68 8.09 -4.73 -14.77
N ASN A 69 6.89 -5.28 -14.59
CA ASN A 69 5.68 -4.79 -15.24
C ASN A 69 5.38 -3.30 -14.92
N ALA A 70 5.72 -2.85 -13.72
CA ALA A 70 5.56 -1.44 -13.38
C ALA A 70 6.57 -0.53 -14.11
N MET A 71 7.81 -0.99 -14.36
CA MET A 71 8.81 -0.29 -15.17
C MET A 71 8.42 -0.31 -16.65
N LEU A 72 7.96 -1.45 -17.17
CA LEU A 72 7.47 -1.57 -18.54
C LEU A 72 6.25 -0.67 -18.79
N ALA A 73 5.36 -0.51 -17.80
CA ALA A 73 4.24 0.42 -17.92
C ALA A 73 4.69 1.87 -18.08
N ALA A 74 5.77 2.27 -17.40
CA ALA A 74 6.36 3.60 -17.55
C ALA A 74 6.99 3.77 -18.94
N ALA A 75 7.74 2.78 -19.44
CA ALA A 75 8.32 2.78 -20.78
C ALA A 75 7.24 2.83 -21.88
N ASN A 76 6.25 1.95 -21.84
CA ASN A 76 5.13 1.95 -22.78
C ASN A 76 4.35 3.27 -22.76
N GLY A 77 4.16 3.86 -21.55
CA GLY A 77 3.50 5.15 -21.42
C GLY A 77 4.29 6.29 -22.04
N PHE A 78 5.62 6.26 -21.92
CA PHE A 78 6.51 7.21 -22.56
C PHE A 78 6.52 7.04 -24.09
N CYS A 79 6.70 5.82 -24.62
CA CYS A 79 6.64 5.55 -26.05
C CYS A 79 5.30 5.97 -26.67
N SER A 80 4.19 5.72 -25.97
CA SER A 80 2.87 6.16 -26.41
C SER A 80 2.74 7.69 -26.45
N PHE A 81 3.32 8.41 -25.49
CA PHE A 81 3.37 9.87 -25.49
C PHE A 81 4.16 10.40 -26.67
N MET A 82 5.31 9.80 -26.97
CA MET A 82 6.17 10.13 -28.10
C MET A 82 5.60 9.67 -29.46
N ARG A 83 4.48 8.94 -29.46
CA ARG A 83 3.88 8.32 -30.65
C ARG A 83 4.82 7.34 -31.37
N TRP A 84 5.75 6.73 -30.63
CA TRP A 84 6.61 5.68 -31.17
C TRP A 84 5.86 4.36 -31.27
N ALA A 85 6.08 3.62 -32.36
CA ALA A 85 5.41 2.33 -32.61
C ALA A 85 5.95 1.19 -31.74
N VAL A 86 7.06 1.40 -31.00
CA VAL A 86 7.68 0.39 -30.15
C VAL A 86 6.88 0.17 -28.86
N ARG A 87 6.64 -1.11 -28.54
CA ARG A 87 5.87 -1.49 -27.36
C ARG A 87 6.28 -2.85 -26.81
N VAL A 88 6.47 -2.96 -25.51
CA VAL A 88 6.84 -4.22 -24.85
C VAL A 88 5.64 -4.85 -24.14
N ARG A 89 5.53 -6.19 -24.29
CA ARG A 89 4.50 -6.97 -23.57
C ARG A 89 4.89 -7.16 -22.12
N TYR A 90 3.90 -7.06 -21.23
CA TYR A 90 4.09 -7.35 -19.82
C TYR A 90 4.40 -8.84 -19.59
N LEU A 91 5.13 -9.12 -18.51
CA LEU A 91 5.30 -10.48 -18.03
C LEU A 91 3.95 -11.01 -17.56
N LYS A 92 3.62 -12.23 -17.95
CA LYS A 92 2.45 -12.93 -17.42
C LYS A 92 2.73 -13.27 -15.96
N VAL A 93 1.97 -12.69 -15.06
CA VAL A 93 2.06 -13.00 -13.62
C VAL A 93 0.87 -13.86 -13.25
N GLN A 94 1.13 -15.10 -12.89
CA GLN A 94 0.10 -15.92 -12.29
C GLN A 94 -0.29 -15.31 -10.94
N ARG A 95 -1.56 -15.11 -10.70
CA ARG A 95 -2.04 -14.67 -9.39
C ARG A 95 -1.65 -15.74 -8.37
N ALA A 96 -1.00 -15.33 -7.27
CA ALA A 96 -0.68 -16.25 -6.20
C ALA A 96 -1.97 -16.92 -5.71
N ALA A 97 -2.02 -18.24 -5.84
CA ALA A 97 -3.16 -19.02 -5.36
C ALA A 97 -3.24 -18.99 -3.82
N PHE A 98 -2.09 -18.87 -3.17
CA PHE A 98 -1.96 -18.90 -1.72
C PHE A 98 -1.11 -17.71 -1.24
N ARG A 99 -1.40 -17.29 0.00
CA ARG A 99 -0.57 -16.30 0.69
C ARG A 99 0.54 -16.99 1.47
N ASP A 100 1.66 -16.28 1.59
CA ASP A 100 2.77 -16.68 2.44
C ASP A 100 2.41 -16.38 3.92
N ALA A 101 2.05 -17.43 4.65
CA ALA A 101 1.71 -17.35 6.08
C ALA A 101 2.86 -16.77 6.93
N ALA A 102 4.12 -16.92 6.49
CA ALA A 102 5.28 -16.39 7.19
C ALA A 102 5.33 -14.86 7.19
N ARG A 103 4.62 -14.21 6.26
CA ARG A 103 4.53 -12.75 6.13
C ARG A 103 3.24 -12.15 6.68
N GLU A 104 2.33 -12.95 7.21
CA GLU A 104 1.07 -12.47 7.76
C GLU A 104 1.22 -11.98 9.20
N LEU A 105 0.60 -10.85 9.49
CA LEU A 105 0.45 -10.36 10.86
C LEU A 105 -0.75 -11.09 11.50
N THR A 106 -0.48 -11.93 12.49
CA THR A 106 -1.54 -12.61 13.23
C THR A 106 -2.16 -11.67 14.28
N ARG A 107 -3.35 -12.04 14.78
CA ARG A 107 -3.97 -11.33 15.90
C ARG A 107 -3.08 -11.35 17.15
N THR A 108 -2.45 -12.47 17.43
CA THR A 108 -1.51 -12.63 18.55
C THR A 108 -0.29 -11.71 18.40
N ASP A 109 0.29 -11.62 17.18
CA ASP A 109 1.39 -10.69 16.90
C ASP A 109 0.95 -9.22 17.13
N TYR A 110 -0.24 -8.86 16.66
CA TYR A 110 -0.81 -7.52 16.86
C TYR A 110 -0.98 -7.19 18.34
N GLU A 111 -1.55 -8.11 19.13
CA GLU A 111 -1.77 -7.93 20.57
C GLU A 111 -0.44 -7.80 21.35
N ARG A 112 0.60 -8.54 20.93
CA ARG A 112 1.95 -8.41 21.48
C ARG A 112 2.56 -7.04 21.16
N LEU A 113 2.48 -6.61 19.91
CA LEU A 113 2.94 -5.28 19.51
C LEU A 113 2.23 -4.18 20.30
N LEU A 114 0.92 -4.28 20.46
CA LEU A 114 0.13 -3.29 21.16
C LEU A 114 0.53 -3.20 22.64
N ARG A 115 0.59 -4.34 23.35
CA ARG A 115 1.03 -4.39 24.75
C ARG A 115 2.44 -3.85 24.94
N THR A 116 3.36 -4.18 24.04
CA THR A 116 4.75 -3.68 24.10
C THR A 116 4.81 -2.17 23.89
N ALA A 117 4.04 -1.63 22.94
CA ALA A 117 3.98 -0.19 22.69
C ALA A 117 3.37 0.57 23.90
N GLU A 118 2.29 0.05 24.48
CA GLU A 118 1.66 0.63 25.67
C GLU A 118 2.60 0.58 26.87
N GLY A 119 3.22 -0.56 27.16
CA GLY A 119 4.16 -0.76 28.27
C GLY A 119 5.44 0.07 28.15
N SER A 120 5.86 0.42 26.94
CA SER A 120 7.03 1.30 26.69
C SER A 120 6.67 2.78 26.52
N GLY A 121 5.43 3.18 26.84
CA GLY A 121 4.98 4.57 26.74
C GLY A 121 4.80 5.10 25.31
N GLN A 122 4.86 4.26 24.30
CA GLN A 122 4.70 4.64 22.89
C GLN A 122 3.22 4.77 22.51
N ARG A 123 2.47 5.57 23.30
CA ARG A 123 1.01 5.71 23.18
C ARG A 123 0.54 6.08 21.77
N ARG A 124 1.25 7.02 21.11
CA ARG A 124 0.93 7.41 19.73
C ARG A 124 1.01 6.23 18.76
N LEU A 125 2.07 5.41 18.87
CA LEU A 125 2.27 4.25 18.01
C LEU A 125 1.20 3.19 18.28
N ALA A 126 0.91 2.89 19.54
CA ALA A 126 -0.17 1.98 19.94
C ALA A 126 -1.50 2.42 19.34
N LEU A 127 -1.87 3.68 19.48
CA LEU A 127 -3.11 4.23 18.96
C LEU A 127 -3.17 4.23 17.42
N ALA A 128 -2.04 4.49 16.73
CA ALA A 128 -1.96 4.38 15.27
C ALA A 128 -2.18 2.93 14.80
N MET A 129 -1.61 1.95 15.49
CA MET A 129 -1.86 0.52 15.21
C MET A 129 -3.33 0.16 15.41
N GLU A 130 -3.96 0.65 16.50
CA GLU A 130 -5.39 0.44 16.73
C GLU A 130 -6.25 1.06 15.62
N CYS A 131 -5.95 2.28 15.16
CA CYS A 131 -6.64 2.89 14.02
C CYS A 131 -6.55 2.02 12.76
N LEU A 132 -5.35 1.55 12.42
CA LEU A 132 -5.15 0.69 11.24
C LEU A 132 -5.93 -0.62 11.34
N CYS A 133 -5.94 -1.27 12.53
CA CYS A 133 -6.61 -2.54 12.76
C CYS A 133 -8.12 -2.44 13.01
N ALA A 134 -8.62 -1.32 13.53
CA ALA A 134 -10.03 -1.18 13.84
C ALA A 134 -10.86 -0.61 12.68
N THR A 135 -10.21 0.06 11.73
CA THR A 135 -10.90 0.76 10.63
C THR A 135 -10.41 0.36 9.24
N GLY A 136 -9.31 -0.40 9.15
CA GLY A 136 -8.71 -0.81 7.90
C GLY A 136 -8.18 0.33 7.03
N VAL A 137 -7.94 1.50 7.58
CA VAL A 137 -7.46 2.68 6.83
C VAL A 137 -6.05 2.50 6.28
N ARG A 138 -5.71 3.23 5.24
CA ARG A 138 -4.33 3.34 4.75
C ARG A 138 -3.54 4.28 5.65
N VAL A 139 -2.22 4.08 5.71
CA VAL A 139 -1.34 4.97 6.51
C VAL A 139 -1.51 6.44 6.14
N SER A 140 -1.63 6.75 4.85
CA SER A 140 -1.84 8.12 4.37
C SER A 140 -3.16 8.74 4.84
N GLU A 141 -4.09 7.92 5.33
CA GLU A 141 -5.40 8.33 5.80
C GLU A 141 -5.41 8.60 7.32
N LEU A 142 -4.36 8.23 8.06
CA LEU A 142 -4.26 8.54 9.49
C LEU A 142 -4.36 10.05 9.80
N ARG A 143 -3.93 10.91 8.88
CA ARG A 143 -4.07 12.36 9.01
C ARG A 143 -5.52 12.85 9.12
N TYR A 144 -6.49 12.06 8.67
CA TYR A 144 -7.92 12.41 8.78
C TYR A 144 -8.52 12.02 10.14
N PHE A 145 -7.76 11.34 11.00
CA PHE A 145 -8.14 11.12 12.38
C PHE A 145 -7.79 12.39 13.18
N THR A 146 -8.70 13.33 13.13
CA THR A 146 -8.59 14.61 13.85
C THR A 146 -9.42 14.55 15.13
N VAL A 147 -9.21 15.53 16.00
CA VAL A 147 -10.02 15.68 17.23
C VAL A 147 -11.50 15.82 16.87
N GLU A 148 -11.80 16.58 15.82
CA GLU A 148 -13.17 16.78 15.35
C GLU A 148 -13.77 15.50 14.78
N ALA A 149 -12.98 14.72 14.01
CA ALA A 149 -13.41 13.43 13.49
C ALA A 149 -13.69 12.43 14.63
N ALA A 150 -12.85 12.40 15.66
CA ALA A 150 -13.04 11.57 16.83
C ALA A 150 -14.31 11.94 17.61
N ARG A 151 -14.60 13.26 17.76
CA ARG A 151 -15.85 13.74 18.39
C ARG A 151 -17.10 13.34 17.58
N ARG A 152 -17.04 13.42 16.25
CA ARG A 152 -18.15 13.03 15.37
C ARG A 152 -18.28 11.51 15.19
N GLY A 153 -17.30 10.71 15.61
CA GLY A 153 -17.26 9.28 15.40
C GLY A 153 -17.04 8.87 13.93
N ARG A 154 -16.63 9.78 13.07
CA ARG A 154 -16.35 9.54 11.64
C ARG A 154 -15.27 10.46 11.08
N ALA A 155 -14.50 9.97 10.14
CA ALA A 155 -13.52 10.74 9.38
C ALA A 155 -13.88 10.71 7.88
N ASP A 156 -13.95 11.87 7.24
CA ASP A 156 -14.22 11.98 5.82
C ASP A 156 -12.89 12.13 5.08
N VAL A 157 -12.58 11.15 4.24
CA VAL A 157 -11.31 11.04 3.52
C VAL A 157 -11.51 11.41 2.07
N ALA A 158 -10.93 12.52 1.66
CA ALA A 158 -10.90 12.94 0.26
C ALA A 158 -9.55 12.55 -0.36
N LEU A 159 -9.54 11.57 -1.24
CA LEU A 159 -8.34 11.12 -1.97
C LEU A 159 -8.67 10.87 -3.44
N LYS A 160 -7.90 11.51 -4.34
CA LYS A 160 -8.01 11.33 -5.79
C LYS A 160 -9.44 11.53 -6.34
N GLY A 161 -10.13 12.57 -5.89
CA GLY A 161 -11.49 12.90 -6.32
C GLY A 161 -12.60 12.00 -5.76
N LYS A 162 -12.25 11.05 -4.87
CA LYS A 162 -13.21 10.18 -4.18
C LYS A 162 -13.29 10.56 -2.71
N ILE A 163 -14.49 10.77 -2.22
CA ILE A 163 -14.76 11.01 -0.81
C ILE A 163 -15.33 9.70 -0.24
N ARG A 164 -14.75 9.24 0.87
CA ARG A 164 -15.33 8.14 1.63
C ARG A 164 -15.35 8.49 3.12
N THR A 165 -16.38 8.05 3.79
CA THR A 165 -16.50 8.18 5.25
C THR A 165 -15.95 6.91 5.92
N ILE A 166 -15.10 7.10 6.91
CA ILE A 166 -14.58 6.05 7.78
C ILE A 166 -15.27 6.18 9.12
N LEU A 167 -16.00 5.16 9.54
CA LEU A 167 -16.59 5.09 10.86
C LEU A 167 -15.51 4.79 11.91
N ILE A 168 -15.50 5.56 12.98
CA ILE A 168 -14.58 5.39 14.11
C ILE A 168 -15.34 4.72 15.25
N PRO A 169 -14.97 3.46 15.64
CA PRO A 169 -15.63 2.78 16.74
C PRO A 169 -15.57 3.63 18.02
N ARG A 170 -16.66 3.63 18.81
CA ARG A 170 -16.78 4.47 20.02
C ARG A 170 -15.60 4.32 20.99
N LYS A 171 -15.11 3.08 21.20
CA LYS A 171 -13.96 2.82 22.07
C LYS A 171 -12.68 3.48 21.53
N LEU A 172 -12.47 3.42 20.21
CA LEU A 172 -11.34 4.07 19.54
C LEU A 172 -11.45 5.60 19.62
N ALA A 173 -12.63 6.15 19.36
CA ALA A 173 -12.89 7.60 19.49
C ALA A 173 -12.55 8.12 20.90
N LYS A 174 -12.97 7.41 21.96
CA LYS A 174 -12.62 7.75 23.35
C LYS A 174 -11.11 7.74 23.58
N LYS A 175 -10.38 6.73 23.08
CA LYS A 175 -8.91 6.66 23.19
C LYS A 175 -8.23 7.81 22.43
N LEU A 176 -8.70 8.15 21.23
CA LEU A 176 -8.18 9.27 20.42
C LEU A 176 -8.34 10.60 21.17
N LEU A 177 -9.52 10.86 21.75
CA LEU A 177 -9.78 12.10 22.50
C LEU A 177 -8.98 12.16 23.80
N ALA A 178 -8.85 11.04 24.51
CA ALA A 178 -8.04 10.97 25.72
C ALA A 178 -6.55 11.23 25.42
N TYR A 179 -6.05 10.65 24.35
CA TYR A 179 -4.68 10.90 23.87
C TYR A 179 -4.49 12.37 23.47
N ALA A 180 -5.40 12.93 22.66
CA ALA A 180 -5.34 14.31 22.23
C ALA A 180 -5.31 15.28 23.42
N LYS A 181 -6.16 15.03 24.44
CA LYS A 181 -6.18 15.82 25.68
C LYS A 181 -4.84 15.73 26.42
N ALA A 182 -4.27 14.54 26.57
CA ALA A 182 -2.99 14.33 27.25
C ALA A 182 -1.80 15.00 26.54
N GLU A 183 -1.85 15.12 25.20
CA GLU A 183 -0.82 15.75 24.37
C GLU A 183 -1.11 17.25 24.08
N GLY A 184 -2.15 17.83 24.67
CA GLY A 184 -2.51 19.24 24.45
C GLY A 184 -3.00 19.52 23.02
N ILE A 185 -3.55 18.52 22.31
CA ILE A 185 -4.07 18.67 20.94
C ILE A 185 -5.56 19.02 21.02
N GLU A 186 -5.87 20.29 20.90
CA GLU A 186 -7.26 20.77 20.97
C GLU A 186 -8.03 20.57 19.65
N ARG A 187 -7.33 20.63 18.50
CA ARG A 187 -7.91 20.57 17.15
C ARG A 187 -6.95 19.99 16.10
N GLY A 188 -7.52 19.49 15.00
CA GLY A 188 -6.77 18.97 13.85
C GLY A 188 -6.20 17.57 14.10
N GLU A 189 -5.15 17.20 13.35
CA GLU A 189 -4.58 15.85 13.35
C GLU A 189 -4.17 15.37 14.75
N VAL A 190 -4.62 14.16 15.14
CA VAL A 190 -4.23 13.51 16.40
C VAL A 190 -2.81 12.97 16.32
N PHE A 191 -2.42 12.43 15.17
CA PHE A 191 -1.11 11.81 14.96
C PHE A 191 -0.07 12.85 14.51
N ARG A 192 0.56 13.52 15.46
CA ARG A 192 1.62 14.51 15.24
C ARG A 192 2.97 14.00 15.69
N THR A 193 4.01 14.52 15.08
CA THR A 193 5.39 14.40 15.55
C THR A 193 5.62 15.38 16.71
N ARG A 194 6.73 15.24 17.42
CA ARG A 194 7.13 16.19 18.47
C ARG A 194 7.30 17.63 17.93
N THR A 195 7.51 17.80 16.63
CA THR A 195 7.59 19.11 15.95
C THR A 195 6.24 19.60 15.44
N GLY A 196 5.13 18.99 15.82
CA GLY A 196 3.77 19.37 15.39
C GLY A 196 3.38 18.94 13.98
N ARG A 197 4.29 18.35 13.19
CA ARG A 197 4.00 17.86 11.83
C ARG A 197 3.23 16.54 11.89
N GLY A 198 2.38 16.26 10.88
CA GLY A 198 1.68 15.00 10.76
C GLY A 198 2.63 13.80 10.67
N LEU A 199 2.19 12.65 11.19
CA LEU A 199 2.97 11.40 11.17
C LEU A 199 3.18 10.90 9.75
N SER A 200 4.42 10.86 9.27
CA SER A 200 4.75 10.37 7.94
C SER A 200 4.72 8.83 7.89
N ARG A 201 4.43 8.28 6.65
CA ARG A 201 4.50 6.84 6.42
C ARG A 201 5.87 6.24 6.77
N ARG A 202 6.96 6.96 6.45
CA ARG A 202 8.34 6.51 6.72
C ARG A 202 8.61 6.44 8.22
N GLN A 203 8.17 7.43 8.98
CA GLN A 203 8.34 7.46 10.43
C GLN A 203 7.55 6.35 11.10
N LEU A 204 6.26 6.16 10.75
CA LEU A 204 5.46 5.05 11.28
C LEU A 204 6.12 3.71 10.99
N TRP A 205 6.62 3.51 9.75
CA TRP A 205 7.32 2.28 9.36
C TRP A 205 8.55 2.04 10.23
N TYR A 206 9.37 3.06 10.46
CA TYR A 206 10.57 2.98 11.28
C TYR A 206 10.23 2.64 12.74
N GLU A 207 9.25 3.33 13.32
CA GLU A 207 8.77 3.08 14.69
C GLU A 207 8.26 1.65 14.86
N LEU A 208 7.46 1.15 13.90
CA LEU A 208 6.99 -0.23 13.89
C LEU A 208 8.14 -1.24 13.83
N LYS A 209 9.17 -1.00 12.99
CA LYS A 209 10.33 -1.90 12.91
C LYS A 209 11.15 -1.94 14.20
N ARG A 210 11.30 -0.82 14.87
CA ARG A 210 11.95 -0.78 16.19
C ARG A 210 11.17 -1.57 17.23
N LEU A 211 9.84 -1.43 17.23
CA LEU A 211 8.96 -2.14 18.16
C LEU A 211 9.02 -3.67 18.01
N CYS A 212 9.21 -4.18 16.78
CA CYS A 212 9.24 -5.61 16.49
C CYS A 212 10.23 -6.39 17.37
N ARG A 213 11.44 -5.85 17.56
CA ARG A 213 12.47 -6.50 18.37
C ARG A 213 12.01 -6.67 19.83
N ALA A 214 11.49 -5.61 20.43
CA ALA A 214 11.02 -5.64 21.81
C ALA A 214 9.76 -6.52 21.99
N ALA A 215 8.90 -6.58 20.96
CA ALA A 215 7.70 -7.39 20.98
C ALA A 215 7.94 -8.87 20.61
N GLY A 216 9.16 -9.26 20.19
CA GLY A 216 9.45 -10.62 19.70
C GLY A 216 8.61 -11.02 18.49
N VAL A 217 8.32 -10.06 17.58
CA VAL A 217 7.53 -10.29 16.36
C VAL A 217 8.44 -10.10 15.14
N ALA A 218 8.37 -11.03 14.20
CA ALA A 218 9.19 -11.00 13.00
C ALA A 218 8.95 -9.69 12.19
N PRO A 219 9.99 -8.87 11.90
CA PRO A 219 9.83 -7.63 11.17
C PRO A 219 9.22 -7.78 9.77
N SER A 220 9.37 -8.97 9.13
CA SER A 220 8.76 -9.31 7.84
C SER A 220 7.23 -9.32 7.88
N ARG A 221 6.63 -9.49 9.05
CA ARG A 221 5.16 -9.49 9.26
C ARG A 221 4.61 -8.10 9.56
N VAL A 222 5.45 -7.15 10.02
CA VAL A 222 5.00 -5.87 10.57
C VAL A 222 5.27 -4.75 9.59
N PHE A 223 4.25 -4.42 8.81
CA PHE A 223 4.20 -3.24 7.97
C PHE A 223 2.74 -2.76 7.84
N PRO A 224 2.51 -1.49 7.61
CA PRO A 224 1.17 -0.91 7.74
C PRO A 224 0.07 -1.59 6.94
N HIS A 225 0.41 -2.17 5.79
CA HIS A 225 -0.58 -2.87 4.97
C HIS A 225 -1.07 -4.17 5.63
N ASN A 226 -0.23 -4.84 6.43
CA ASN A 226 -0.64 -6.05 7.15
C ASN A 226 -1.65 -5.79 8.27
N PHE A 227 -1.64 -4.61 8.89
CA PHE A 227 -2.69 -4.22 9.83
C PHE A 227 -4.05 -4.12 9.12
N ARG A 228 -4.07 -3.55 7.92
CA ARG A 228 -5.27 -3.50 7.09
C ARG A 228 -5.68 -4.90 6.60
N HIS A 229 -4.74 -5.80 6.32
CA HIS A 229 -5.04 -7.20 6.03
C HIS A 229 -5.71 -7.89 7.21
N LEU A 230 -5.16 -7.72 8.41
CA LEU A 230 -5.73 -8.29 9.64
C LEU A 230 -7.15 -7.77 9.87
N PHE A 231 -7.41 -6.46 9.69
CA PHE A 231 -8.77 -5.91 9.71
C PHE A 231 -9.67 -6.59 8.68
N ALA A 232 -9.24 -6.65 7.42
CA ALA A 232 -10.05 -7.18 6.33
C ALA A 232 -10.43 -8.65 6.55
N GLN A 233 -9.50 -9.48 7.00
CA GLN A 233 -9.74 -10.87 7.34
C GLN A 233 -10.71 -11.01 8.52
N THR A 234 -10.49 -10.23 9.58
CA THR A 234 -11.35 -10.25 10.77
C THR A 234 -12.76 -9.81 10.44
N PHE A 235 -12.91 -8.73 9.66
CA PHE A 235 -14.20 -8.23 9.20
C PHE A 235 -14.93 -9.26 8.33
N TYR A 236 -14.23 -9.84 7.34
CA TYR A 236 -14.85 -10.84 6.46
C TYR A 236 -15.24 -12.11 7.22
N ARG A 237 -14.41 -12.58 8.16
CA ARG A 237 -14.77 -13.74 9.02
C ARG A 237 -16.06 -13.50 9.79
N ALA A 238 -16.28 -12.26 10.25
CA ALA A 238 -17.47 -11.88 10.99
C ALA A 238 -18.70 -11.68 10.12
N THR A 239 -18.57 -11.13 8.92
CA THR A 239 -19.72 -10.70 8.10
C THR A 239 -19.99 -11.62 6.91
N ARG A 240 -18.98 -12.33 6.41
CA ARG A 240 -18.97 -13.13 5.18
C ARG A 240 -19.41 -12.34 3.92
N ASP A 241 -19.36 -11.03 3.99
CA ASP A 241 -19.78 -10.11 2.94
C ASP A 241 -18.58 -9.37 2.36
N ILE A 242 -18.19 -9.76 1.13
CA ILE A 242 -17.06 -9.15 0.42
C ILE A 242 -17.41 -7.78 -0.15
N ALA A 243 -18.67 -7.55 -0.53
CA ALA A 243 -19.10 -6.27 -1.08
C ALA A 243 -19.06 -5.20 0.01
N LYS A 244 -19.61 -5.50 1.20
CA LYS A 244 -19.54 -4.63 2.37
C LYS A 244 -18.10 -4.36 2.81
N LEU A 245 -17.21 -5.37 2.74
CA LEU A 245 -15.79 -5.19 3.02
C LEU A 245 -15.13 -4.24 2.00
N ALA A 246 -15.46 -4.37 0.70
CA ALA A 246 -14.95 -3.49 -0.34
C ALA A 246 -15.37 -2.03 -0.09
N ASP A 247 -16.63 -1.80 0.27
CA ASP A 247 -17.15 -0.48 0.61
C ASP A 247 -16.42 0.12 1.81
N VAL A 248 -16.30 -0.62 2.91
CA VAL A 248 -15.59 -0.19 4.13
C VAL A 248 -14.12 0.16 3.82
N LEU A 249 -13.46 -0.63 2.98
CA LEU A 249 -12.08 -0.38 2.57
C LEU A 249 -11.94 0.74 1.52
N GLY A 250 -13.05 1.16 0.90
CA GLY A 250 -13.07 2.15 -0.19
C GLY A 250 -12.35 1.63 -1.44
N HIS A 251 -12.67 0.40 -1.85
CA HIS A 251 -12.20 -0.19 -3.09
C HIS A 251 -13.21 0.06 -4.20
N SER A 252 -12.76 0.48 -5.36
CA SER A 252 -13.62 0.65 -6.55
C SER A 252 -13.91 -0.67 -7.27
N SER A 253 -13.29 -1.77 -6.85
CA SER A 253 -13.47 -3.10 -7.43
C SER A 253 -13.34 -4.15 -6.34
N ILE A 254 -14.26 -5.10 -6.33
CA ILE A 254 -14.26 -6.29 -5.47
C ILE A 254 -12.98 -7.12 -5.68
N GLU A 255 -12.46 -7.16 -6.91
CA GLU A 255 -11.19 -7.83 -7.23
C GLU A 255 -10.02 -7.34 -6.37
N THR A 256 -9.99 -6.04 -6.05
CA THR A 256 -8.99 -5.49 -5.13
C THR A 256 -9.16 -6.01 -3.70
N THR A 257 -10.38 -6.39 -3.33
CA THR A 257 -10.70 -6.91 -2.00
C THR A 257 -10.41 -8.41 -1.90
N ARG A 258 -10.54 -9.16 -2.99
CA ARG A 258 -10.26 -10.62 -3.03
C ARG A 258 -8.87 -10.97 -2.55
N ILE A 259 -7.88 -10.08 -2.75
CA ILE A 259 -6.50 -10.32 -2.26
C ILE A 259 -6.40 -10.52 -0.74
N TYR A 260 -7.36 -9.98 0.02
CA TYR A 260 -7.43 -10.16 1.47
C TYR A 260 -8.06 -11.49 1.88
N LEU A 261 -8.74 -12.17 0.95
CA LEU A 261 -9.48 -13.41 1.16
C LEU A 261 -8.73 -14.65 0.65
N ILE A 262 -7.59 -14.46 0.00
CA ILE A 262 -6.74 -15.57 -0.42
C ILE A 262 -6.30 -16.31 0.83
N SER A 263 -6.65 -17.61 0.92
CA SER A 263 -6.27 -18.47 2.03
C SER A 263 -4.78 -18.82 1.98
N THR A 264 -4.23 -19.25 3.08
CA THR A 264 -2.92 -19.89 3.09
C THR A 264 -3.03 -21.29 2.48
N GLY A 265 -1.92 -21.83 1.96
CA GLY A 265 -1.91 -23.20 1.44
C GLY A 265 -2.40 -24.22 2.48
N ALA A 266 -2.04 -24.04 3.76
CA ALA A 266 -2.50 -24.91 4.84
C ALA A 266 -4.00 -24.78 5.15
N GLU A 267 -4.58 -23.59 5.02
CA GLU A 267 -6.04 -23.42 5.15
C GLU A 267 -6.79 -24.08 4.00
N HIS A 268 -6.25 -23.93 2.78
CA HIS A 268 -6.85 -24.56 1.60
C HIS A 268 -6.76 -26.09 1.67
N GLN A 269 -5.62 -26.62 2.06
CA GLN A 269 -5.44 -28.05 2.27
C GLN A 269 -6.47 -28.61 3.27
N ARG A 270 -6.64 -27.97 4.41
CA ARG A 270 -7.65 -28.36 5.40
C ARG A 270 -9.09 -28.31 4.85
N GLN A 271 -9.37 -27.35 3.95
CA GLN A 271 -10.68 -27.29 3.29
C GLN A 271 -10.88 -28.46 2.33
N LEU A 272 -9.86 -28.81 1.53
CA LEU A 272 -9.90 -29.97 0.65
C LEU A 272 -10.09 -31.28 1.41
N GLU A 273 -9.36 -31.46 2.52
CA GLU A 273 -9.49 -32.64 3.39
C GLU A 273 -10.92 -32.79 3.95
N ARG A 274 -11.59 -31.69 4.29
CA ARG A 274 -12.99 -31.71 4.75
C ARG A 274 -14.01 -32.08 3.69
N LEU A 275 -13.65 -32.06 2.40
CA LEU A 275 -14.55 -32.50 1.34
C LEU A 275 -14.74 -34.01 1.31
N CYS A 276 -13.83 -34.79 1.94
CA CYS A 276 -13.88 -36.25 2.03
C CYS A 276 -14.16 -36.93 0.68
N LEU A 277 -13.54 -36.42 -0.41
CA LEU A 277 -13.74 -36.97 -1.77
C LEU A 277 -12.72 -38.07 -2.13
N VAL A 278 -11.74 -38.31 -1.27
CA VAL A 278 -10.82 -39.45 -1.37
C VAL A 278 -11.36 -40.54 -0.47
N LEU A 279 -11.72 -41.69 -1.07
CA LEU A 279 -12.25 -42.88 -0.38
C LEU A 279 -11.12 -43.80 0.08
#